data_de32109a6a6473c5d22554fa9bf46b3d
#
_entry.id   de32109a6a6473c5d22554fa9bf46b3d
#
_cell.length_a   1.000
_cell.length_b   1.000
_cell.length_c   1.000
_cell.angle_alpha   90.00
_cell.angle_beta   90.00
_cell.angle_gamma   90.00
#
_symmetry.space_group_name_H-M   'P 1'
#
loop_
_entity.id
_entity.type
_entity.pdbx_description
1 polymer ?
#
loop_
_entity_poly.entity_id
_entity_poly.type
_entity_poly.pdbx_seq_one_letter_code
_entity_poly.pdbx_strand_id
1 'polypeptide(L)'
;QIVHMKHKLVIAMTAATLFLVGCGQQQHTEQVMLVRIDTVKTANTCDILEFPARVQAAGEVHLAFKIPGTLQRIYVDDGAFVRQGELVAEMDPRDYELQLQAVEAEYLSIKAEAERVMALYDQNVATADAYDKARYGLQQITAKYENARNQLADTKLYAPFDGYVKRRRFDPPTVVAAGMPVITFLSGKNPEVELFIPASTYIRRREIASFAAVFDFLQGQKIPLRLLHVDPSANANQLYAVRLALPVNTEIAATPGMNATVEVAMRQETEASVEIPASALFSNGDKMSYVWIYRQDGTIARRRVEVARLHTDGTATIADGLNEGERIVVAGVHKLTEGQRVAPLPAPSKTNEGGLL
;
A
#
# COMPACT_ATOMS: atom_id res chain seq x y z
N GLN A 1 71.95 74.64 43.33
CA GLN A 1 71.43 74.05 42.06
C GLN A 1 71.65 72.54 42.00
N ILE A 2 72.61 71.94 42.67
CA ILE A 2 72.95 70.49 42.58
C ILE A 2 72.02 69.64 43.44
N VAL A 3 71.41 70.17 44.51
CA VAL A 3 70.51 69.42 45.40
C VAL A 3 69.11 69.22 44.77
N HIS A 4 68.59 70.15 43.94
CA HIS A 4 67.31 70.03 43.27
C HIS A 4 67.27 69.05 42.10
N MET A 5 68.47 68.82 41.50
CA MET A 5 68.62 67.88 40.38
C MET A 5 68.59 66.42 40.85
N LYS A 6 69.16 66.14 42.07
CA LYS A 6 69.11 64.76 42.65
C LYS A 6 67.78 64.33 43.10
N HIS A 7 66.90 65.26 43.59
CA HIS A 7 65.54 64.94 43.98
C HIS A 7 64.60 64.63 42.76
N LYS A 8 64.81 65.34 41.65
CA LYS A 8 64.06 65.06 40.43
C LYS A 8 64.41 63.70 39.75
N LEU A 9 65.68 63.30 39.91
CA LEU A 9 66.19 62.03 39.37
C LEU A 9 65.74 60.86 40.21
N VAL A 10 65.61 60.99 41.56
CA VAL A 10 65.11 59.94 42.44
C VAL A 10 63.56 59.74 42.24
N ILE A 11 62.82 60.84 42.05
CA ILE A 11 61.37 60.78 41.79
C ILE A 11 61.10 60.20 40.42
N ALA A 12 61.94 60.48 39.41
CA ALA A 12 61.75 59.84 38.06
C ALA A 12 62.09 58.33 38.08
N MET A 13 63.06 57.93 38.93
CA MET A 13 63.44 56.49 39.04
C MET A 13 62.44 55.65 39.83
N THR A 14 61.75 56.26 40.85
CA THR A 14 60.64 55.60 41.60
C THR A 14 59.36 55.52 40.79
N ALA A 15 59.10 56.47 39.87
CA ALA A 15 57.95 56.40 38.96
C ALA A 15 58.12 55.35 37.86
N ALA A 16 59.39 55.09 37.42
CA ALA A 16 59.68 54.06 36.43
C ALA A 16 59.58 52.61 36.97
N THR A 17 59.74 52.39 38.26
CA THR A 17 59.66 51.08 38.90
C THR A 17 58.19 50.68 39.22
N LEU A 18 57.21 51.64 39.25
CA LEU A 18 55.80 51.32 39.46
C LEU A 18 55.10 50.86 38.17
N PHE A 19 55.73 51.02 36.99
CA PHE A 19 55.08 50.59 35.73
C PHE A 19 55.39 49.12 35.30
N LEU A 20 56.18 48.38 36.06
CA LEU A 20 56.64 47.02 35.72
C LEU A 20 55.86 45.88 36.46
N VAL A 21 54.87 46.21 37.26
CA VAL A 21 54.06 45.18 38.00
C VAL A 21 52.65 45.06 37.45
N GLY A 22 52.40 45.45 36.23
CA GLY A 22 51.09 45.39 35.56
C GLY A 22 50.95 44.26 34.48
N CYS A 23 51.70 43.16 34.59
CA CYS A 23 51.37 41.95 33.85
C CYS A 23 50.33 41.18 34.62
N GLY A 24 49.07 41.62 34.52
CA GLY A 24 47.93 40.83 34.87
C GLY A 24 47.93 39.54 34.03
N GLN A 25 48.08 38.42 34.72
CA GLN A 25 47.87 37.09 34.20
C GLN A 25 46.44 37.10 33.64
N GLN A 26 46.31 37.24 32.31
CA GLN A 26 45.02 36.97 31.64
C GLN A 26 44.68 35.52 31.97
N GLN A 27 43.82 35.33 32.95
CA GLN A 27 43.11 34.10 33.07
C GLN A 27 42.35 33.90 31.75
N HIS A 28 42.90 33.06 30.88
CA HIS A 28 42.16 32.48 29.80
C HIS A 28 40.98 31.75 30.46
N THR A 29 39.86 32.47 30.64
CA THR A 29 38.59 31.82 30.90
C THR A 29 38.36 30.99 29.67
N GLU A 30 38.54 29.68 29.76
CA GLU A 30 38.15 28.74 28.71
C GLU A 30 36.68 29.01 28.44
N GLN A 31 36.38 29.76 27.39
CA GLN A 31 35.02 29.96 26.94
C GLN A 31 34.52 28.60 26.47
N VAL A 32 33.84 27.88 27.35
CA VAL A 32 33.20 26.59 27.02
C VAL A 32 32.21 26.87 25.92
N MET A 33 32.49 26.36 24.74
CA MET A 33 31.65 26.55 23.57
C MET A 33 30.32 25.76 23.74
N LEU A 34 29.20 26.45 23.58
CA LEU A 34 27.88 25.80 23.61
C LEU A 34 27.64 25.10 22.29
N VAL A 35 27.32 23.81 22.35
CA VAL A 35 27.01 22.96 21.18
C VAL A 35 25.68 22.25 21.34
N ARG A 36 25.01 22.02 20.23
CA ARG A 36 23.83 21.16 20.23
C ARG A 36 24.29 19.71 20.12
N ILE A 37 23.81 18.89 21.06
CA ILE A 37 24.11 17.47 21.14
C ILE A 37 22.83 16.69 20.81
N ASP A 38 22.97 15.61 20.05
CA ASP A 38 21.90 14.64 19.79
C ASP A 38 22.41 13.22 20.04
N THR A 39 21.47 12.30 20.20
CA THR A 39 21.78 10.90 20.42
C THR A 39 21.59 10.12 19.13
N VAL A 40 22.58 9.32 18.79
CA VAL A 40 22.58 8.45 17.61
C VAL A 40 21.45 7.44 17.74
N LYS A 41 20.58 7.34 16.71
CA LYS A 41 19.47 6.43 16.64
C LYS A 41 19.76 5.32 15.63
N THR A 42 19.13 4.16 15.83
CA THR A 42 19.15 3.11 14.81
C THR A 42 18.51 3.65 13.53
N ALA A 43 19.13 3.46 12.38
CA ALA A 43 18.52 3.83 11.11
C ALA A 43 17.29 2.99 10.85
N ASN A 44 16.20 3.63 10.41
CA ASN A 44 15.06 2.90 9.85
C ASN A 44 15.51 2.23 8.57
N THR A 45 15.70 0.91 8.60
CA THR A 45 16.26 0.10 7.50
C THR A 45 15.27 -0.18 6.37
N CYS A 46 14.23 0.63 6.21
CA CYS A 46 13.26 0.49 5.12
C CYS A 46 13.31 1.70 4.19
N ASP A 47 13.71 1.48 2.94
CA ASP A 47 13.46 2.44 1.86
C ASP A 47 11.96 2.41 1.52
N ILE A 48 11.30 3.55 1.52
CA ILE A 48 9.89 3.66 1.10
C ILE A 48 9.88 4.11 -0.35
N LEU A 49 9.31 3.28 -1.22
CA LEU A 49 9.04 3.59 -2.61
C LEU A 49 7.54 3.86 -2.77
N GLU A 50 7.19 4.95 -3.42
CA GLU A 50 5.79 5.33 -3.65
C GLU A 50 5.40 5.04 -5.10
N PHE A 51 4.27 4.36 -5.27
CA PHE A 51 3.72 4.05 -6.59
C PHE A 51 2.25 4.49 -6.69
N PRO A 52 1.85 5.11 -7.81
CA PRO A 52 0.45 5.36 -8.07
C PRO A 52 -0.29 4.03 -8.23
N ALA A 53 -1.47 3.97 -7.63
CA ALA A 53 -2.30 2.78 -7.59
C ALA A 53 -3.76 3.14 -7.81
N ARG A 54 -4.57 2.13 -8.15
CA ARG A 54 -6.00 2.29 -8.36
C ARG A 54 -6.77 1.18 -7.66
N VAL A 55 -7.88 1.56 -7.05
CA VAL A 55 -8.83 0.59 -6.50
C VAL A 55 -9.57 -0.09 -7.64
N GLN A 56 -9.62 -1.43 -7.61
CA GLN A 56 -10.36 -2.26 -8.55
C GLN A 56 -11.37 -3.13 -7.80
N ALA A 57 -12.43 -3.56 -8.49
CA ALA A 57 -13.29 -4.61 -7.98
C ALA A 57 -12.53 -5.95 -7.98
N ALA A 58 -12.74 -6.78 -6.96
CA ALA A 58 -12.15 -8.13 -6.91
C ALA A 58 -12.59 -9.04 -8.06
N GLY A 59 -13.71 -8.73 -8.68
CA GLY A 59 -14.21 -9.44 -9.86
C GLY A 59 -15.08 -8.55 -10.73
N GLU A 60 -14.90 -8.69 -12.04
CA GLU A 60 -15.78 -8.14 -13.08
C GLU A 60 -16.34 -9.30 -13.88
N VAL A 61 -17.69 -9.38 -13.98
CA VAL A 61 -18.39 -10.43 -14.69
C VAL A 61 -19.30 -9.80 -15.74
N HIS A 62 -19.31 -10.41 -16.92
CA HIS A 62 -20.23 -10.05 -17.98
C HIS A 62 -21.43 -10.97 -17.93
N LEU A 63 -22.57 -10.46 -17.45
CA LEU A 63 -23.81 -11.22 -17.39
C LEU A 63 -24.41 -11.33 -18.79
N ALA A 64 -24.66 -12.56 -19.20
CA ALA A 64 -25.23 -12.91 -20.51
C ALA A 64 -26.29 -14.00 -20.34
N PHE A 65 -27.30 -14.00 -21.21
CA PHE A 65 -28.23 -15.10 -21.28
C PHE A 65 -27.59 -16.32 -21.96
N LYS A 66 -27.94 -17.51 -21.51
CA LYS A 66 -27.46 -18.78 -22.12
C LYS A 66 -28.17 -19.15 -23.40
N ILE A 67 -29.33 -18.54 -23.64
CA ILE A 67 -30.23 -18.78 -24.76
C ILE A 67 -30.46 -17.50 -25.57
N PRO A 68 -30.73 -17.56 -26.88
CA PRO A 68 -31.07 -16.39 -27.66
C PRO A 68 -32.51 -15.93 -27.41
N GLY A 69 -32.82 -14.65 -27.63
CA GLY A 69 -34.18 -14.15 -27.53
C GLY A 69 -34.25 -12.62 -27.52
N THR A 70 -35.47 -12.10 -27.35
CA THR A 70 -35.70 -10.67 -27.24
C THR A 70 -35.63 -10.24 -25.79
N LEU A 71 -34.69 -9.38 -25.46
CA LEU A 71 -34.60 -8.72 -24.17
C LEU A 71 -35.83 -7.85 -23.97
N GLN A 72 -36.65 -8.18 -22.97
CA GLN A 72 -37.92 -7.51 -22.73
C GLN A 72 -37.81 -6.40 -21.71
N ARG A 73 -37.01 -6.64 -20.64
CA ARG A 73 -36.86 -5.68 -19.54
C ARG A 73 -35.50 -5.83 -18.86
N ILE A 74 -34.97 -4.69 -18.41
CA ILE A 74 -33.85 -4.62 -17.45
C ILE A 74 -34.39 -3.91 -16.21
N TYR A 75 -34.16 -4.48 -15.03
CA TYR A 75 -34.69 -4.02 -13.75
C TYR A 75 -33.72 -3.13 -12.96
N VAL A 76 -32.52 -3.00 -13.44
CA VAL A 76 -31.40 -2.31 -12.74
C VAL A 76 -30.83 -1.21 -13.61
N ASP A 77 -30.35 -0.13 -12.98
CA ASP A 77 -29.67 0.98 -13.62
C ASP A 77 -28.16 0.91 -13.43
N ASP A 78 -27.42 1.64 -14.27
CA ASP A 78 -25.96 1.80 -14.12
C ASP A 78 -25.66 2.41 -12.74
N GLY A 79 -24.70 1.83 -12.02
CA GLY A 79 -24.34 2.22 -10.67
C GLY A 79 -25.21 1.61 -9.55
N ALA A 80 -26.32 0.94 -9.86
CA ALA A 80 -27.16 0.33 -8.84
C ALA A 80 -26.48 -0.82 -8.11
N PHE A 81 -26.68 -0.89 -6.80
CA PHE A 81 -26.30 -2.04 -5.99
C PHE A 81 -27.37 -3.13 -6.10
N VAL A 82 -26.95 -4.36 -6.34
CA VAL A 82 -27.80 -5.53 -6.54
C VAL A 82 -27.33 -6.67 -5.64
N ARG A 83 -28.25 -7.36 -5.00
CA ARG A 83 -27.94 -8.51 -4.14
C ARG A 83 -27.84 -9.80 -4.95
N GLN A 84 -27.11 -10.76 -4.43
CA GLN A 84 -27.04 -12.10 -4.99
C GLN A 84 -28.44 -12.72 -5.14
N GLY A 85 -28.73 -13.27 -6.33
CA GLY A 85 -30.02 -13.89 -6.64
C GLY A 85 -31.12 -12.90 -7.03
N GLU A 86 -30.88 -11.62 -7.08
CA GLU A 86 -31.83 -10.60 -7.54
C GLU A 86 -31.95 -10.64 -9.06
N LEU A 87 -33.19 -10.48 -9.57
CA LEU A 87 -33.48 -10.46 -11.00
C LEU A 87 -32.99 -9.14 -11.62
N VAL A 88 -32.06 -9.21 -12.57
CA VAL A 88 -31.49 -8.04 -13.22
C VAL A 88 -32.02 -7.76 -14.62
N ALA A 89 -32.43 -8.82 -15.33
CA ALA A 89 -33.02 -8.69 -16.67
C ALA A 89 -33.87 -9.91 -17.02
N GLU A 90 -34.82 -9.75 -17.95
CA GLU A 90 -35.60 -10.82 -18.48
C GLU A 90 -35.81 -10.72 -20.00
N MET A 91 -35.88 -11.87 -20.63
CA MET A 91 -36.28 -12.04 -22.03
C MET A 91 -37.78 -12.26 -22.13
N ASP A 92 -38.35 -12.10 -23.33
CA ASP A 92 -39.67 -12.53 -23.66
C ASP A 92 -39.78 -14.07 -23.50
N PRO A 93 -40.57 -14.62 -22.56
CA PRO A 93 -40.60 -16.04 -22.28
C PRO A 93 -41.58 -16.84 -23.15
N ARG A 94 -42.43 -16.16 -23.93
CA ARG A 94 -43.61 -16.79 -24.58
C ARG A 94 -43.28 -18.03 -25.42
N ASP A 95 -42.22 -17.99 -26.23
CA ASP A 95 -41.83 -19.11 -27.07
C ASP A 95 -41.34 -20.29 -26.23
N TYR A 96 -40.57 -20.01 -25.16
CA TYR A 96 -40.08 -21.00 -24.22
C TYR A 96 -41.18 -21.61 -23.34
N GLU A 97 -42.20 -20.82 -22.96
CA GLU A 97 -43.39 -21.29 -22.25
C GLU A 97 -44.17 -22.26 -23.10
N LEU A 98 -44.43 -21.91 -24.37
CA LEU A 98 -45.16 -22.79 -25.33
C LEU A 98 -44.38 -24.09 -25.58
N GLN A 99 -43.05 -23.99 -25.73
CA GLN A 99 -42.20 -25.17 -25.91
C GLN A 99 -42.24 -26.08 -24.68
N LEU A 100 -42.15 -25.51 -23.47
CA LEU A 100 -42.23 -26.28 -22.23
C LEU A 100 -43.60 -26.98 -22.13
N GLN A 101 -44.68 -26.26 -22.39
CA GLN A 101 -46.03 -26.83 -22.35
C GLN A 101 -46.22 -28.01 -23.31
N ALA A 102 -45.67 -27.92 -24.53
CA ALA A 102 -45.73 -29.01 -25.52
C ALA A 102 -44.94 -30.23 -25.04
N VAL A 103 -43.70 -30.04 -24.53
CA VAL A 103 -42.89 -31.13 -24.04
C VAL A 103 -43.42 -31.73 -22.75
N GLU A 104 -44.05 -30.95 -21.89
CA GLU A 104 -44.70 -31.41 -20.66
C GLU A 104 -45.88 -32.36 -20.97
N ALA A 105 -46.71 -32.02 -21.95
CA ALA A 105 -47.80 -32.91 -22.39
C ALA A 105 -47.27 -34.26 -22.92
N GLU A 106 -46.19 -34.23 -23.73
CA GLU A 106 -45.49 -35.44 -24.23
C GLU A 106 -44.90 -36.25 -23.06
N TYR A 107 -44.23 -35.60 -22.11
CA TYR A 107 -43.66 -36.22 -20.90
C TYR A 107 -44.76 -36.92 -20.05
N LEU A 108 -45.87 -36.25 -19.78
CA LEU A 108 -46.97 -36.84 -18.99
C LEU A 108 -47.56 -38.06 -19.68
N SER A 109 -47.73 -38.04 -21.01
CA SER A 109 -48.24 -39.18 -21.80
C SER A 109 -47.28 -40.39 -21.73
N ILE A 110 -45.98 -40.18 -22.03
CA ILE A 110 -44.97 -41.25 -22.00
C ILE A 110 -44.76 -41.79 -20.59
N LYS A 111 -44.77 -40.92 -19.58
CA LYS A 111 -44.67 -41.31 -18.17
C LYS A 111 -45.81 -42.24 -17.76
N ALA A 112 -47.05 -41.87 -18.05
CA ALA A 112 -48.22 -42.70 -17.74
C ALA A 112 -48.18 -44.06 -18.47
N GLU A 113 -47.66 -44.12 -19.72
CA GLU A 113 -47.46 -45.36 -20.45
C GLU A 113 -46.37 -46.22 -19.82
N ALA A 114 -45.22 -45.63 -19.50
CA ALA A 114 -44.09 -46.34 -18.88
C ALA A 114 -44.49 -46.92 -17.52
N GLU A 115 -45.21 -46.15 -16.68
CA GLU A 115 -45.66 -46.61 -15.37
C GLU A 115 -46.62 -47.82 -15.51
N ARG A 116 -47.52 -47.83 -16.52
CA ARG A 116 -48.39 -48.97 -16.80
C ARG A 116 -47.60 -50.22 -17.23
N VAL A 117 -46.60 -50.05 -18.15
CA VAL A 117 -45.79 -51.17 -18.62
C VAL A 117 -44.96 -51.76 -17.49
N MET A 118 -44.36 -50.91 -16.66
CA MET A 118 -43.55 -51.33 -15.50
C MET A 118 -44.45 -52.10 -14.49
N ALA A 119 -45.63 -51.64 -14.19
CA ALA A 119 -46.58 -52.33 -13.31
C ALA A 119 -47.02 -53.70 -13.87
N LEU A 120 -47.21 -53.84 -15.20
CA LEU A 120 -47.50 -55.12 -15.86
C LEU A 120 -46.30 -56.06 -15.84
N TYR A 121 -45.10 -55.54 -15.93
CA TYR A 121 -43.89 -56.33 -15.81
C TYR A 121 -43.72 -56.93 -14.41
N ASP A 122 -43.97 -56.17 -13.37
CA ASP A 122 -43.95 -56.60 -11.98
C ASP A 122 -45.00 -57.72 -11.71
N GLN A 123 -46.07 -57.74 -12.50
CA GLN A 123 -47.08 -58.80 -12.49
C GLN A 123 -46.76 -59.98 -13.45
N ASN A 124 -45.57 -60.01 -14.09
CA ASN A 124 -45.14 -60.97 -15.08
C ASN A 124 -46.04 -61.02 -16.35
N VAL A 125 -46.70 -59.95 -16.70
CA VAL A 125 -47.59 -59.81 -17.89
C VAL A 125 -46.84 -59.19 -19.08
N ALA A 126 -45.93 -58.23 -18.82
CA ALA A 126 -45.11 -57.62 -19.85
C ALA A 126 -43.75 -58.30 -19.99
N THR A 127 -43.14 -58.18 -21.19
CA THR A 127 -41.81 -58.72 -21.47
C THR A 127 -40.70 -57.81 -20.95
N ALA A 128 -39.49 -58.34 -20.69
CA ALA A 128 -38.31 -57.55 -20.31
C ALA A 128 -37.95 -56.48 -21.38
N ASP A 129 -38.09 -56.80 -22.67
CA ASP A 129 -37.88 -55.84 -23.77
C ASP A 129 -38.87 -54.64 -23.69
N ALA A 130 -40.17 -54.93 -23.40
CA ALA A 130 -41.16 -53.87 -23.22
C ALA A 130 -40.86 -53.00 -22.00
N TYR A 131 -40.44 -53.62 -20.90
CA TYR A 131 -40.01 -52.89 -19.68
C TYR A 131 -38.81 -51.99 -19.99
N ASP A 132 -37.74 -52.50 -20.63
CA ASP A 132 -36.57 -51.74 -20.95
C ASP A 132 -36.89 -50.57 -21.90
N LYS A 133 -37.69 -50.80 -22.94
CA LYS A 133 -38.15 -49.73 -23.84
C LYS A 133 -38.92 -48.64 -23.11
N ALA A 134 -39.86 -49.00 -22.20
CA ALA A 134 -40.62 -48.06 -21.43
C ALA A 134 -39.75 -47.23 -20.47
N ARG A 135 -38.76 -47.90 -19.81
CA ARG A 135 -37.84 -47.26 -18.89
C ARG A 135 -36.93 -46.24 -19.59
N TYR A 136 -36.32 -46.64 -20.71
CA TYR A 136 -35.44 -45.76 -21.47
C TYR A 136 -36.21 -44.65 -22.19
N GLY A 137 -37.47 -44.92 -22.66
CA GLY A 137 -38.35 -43.91 -23.21
C GLY A 137 -38.71 -42.84 -22.18
N LEU A 138 -39.02 -43.25 -20.94
CA LEU A 138 -39.29 -42.31 -19.84
C LEU A 138 -38.03 -41.51 -19.51
N GLN A 139 -36.86 -42.12 -19.46
CA GLN A 139 -35.61 -41.40 -19.19
C GLN A 139 -35.31 -40.34 -20.27
N GLN A 140 -35.52 -40.68 -21.55
CA GLN A 140 -35.30 -39.74 -22.66
C GLN A 140 -36.22 -38.53 -22.59
N ILE A 141 -37.54 -38.78 -22.37
CA ILE A 141 -38.52 -37.66 -22.33
C ILE A 141 -38.35 -36.82 -21.08
N THR A 142 -37.95 -37.42 -19.95
CA THR A 142 -37.62 -36.69 -18.73
C THR A 142 -36.48 -35.69 -18.99
N ALA A 143 -35.40 -36.12 -19.65
CA ALA A 143 -34.29 -35.23 -20.00
C ALA A 143 -34.73 -34.09 -20.95
N LYS A 144 -35.62 -34.38 -21.92
CA LYS A 144 -36.19 -33.37 -22.83
C LYS A 144 -37.07 -32.35 -22.08
N TYR A 145 -37.88 -32.81 -21.14
CA TYR A 145 -38.70 -31.93 -20.28
C TYR A 145 -37.88 -31.03 -19.38
N GLU A 146 -36.83 -31.58 -18.71
CA GLU A 146 -35.93 -30.81 -17.86
C GLU A 146 -35.15 -29.78 -18.68
N ASN A 147 -34.75 -30.10 -19.90
CA ASN A 147 -34.07 -29.16 -20.79
C ASN A 147 -34.98 -27.97 -21.16
N ALA A 148 -36.26 -28.24 -21.53
CA ALA A 148 -37.20 -27.17 -21.84
C ALA A 148 -37.50 -26.28 -20.61
N ARG A 149 -37.61 -26.89 -19.42
CA ARG A 149 -37.79 -26.18 -18.16
C ARG A 149 -36.60 -25.30 -17.84
N ASN A 150 -35.34 -25.78 -18.06
CA ASN A 150 -34.13 -25.03 -17.85
C ASN A 150 -34.03 -23.87 -18.85
N GLN A 151 -34.41 -24.06 -20.11
CA GLN A 151 -34.46 -22.99 -21.11
C GLN A 151 -35.41 -21.86 -20.70
N LEU A 152 -36.59 -22.21 -20.19
CA LEU A 152 -37.52 -21.19 -19.65
C LEU A 152 -36.90 -20.47 -18.43
N ALA A 153 -36.24 -21.18 -17.54
CA ALA A 153 -35.55 -20.55 -16.40
C ALA A 153 -34.44 -19.61 -16.86
N ASP A 154 -33.69 -19.97 -17.93
CA ASP A 154 -32.62 -19.19 -18.51
C ASP A 154 -33.12 -17.91 -19.26
N THR A 155 -34.44 -17.69 -19.40
CA THR A 155 -35.02 -16.41 -19.84
C THR A 155 -34.84 -15.29 -18.79
N LYS A 156 -34.50 -15.65 -17.57
CA LYS A 156 -34.28 -14.71 -16.45
C LYS A 156 -32.83 -14.67 -16.08
N LEU A 157 -32.29 -13.46 -15.95
CA LEU A 157 -30.89 -13.23 -15.61
C LEU A 157 -30.77 -12.69 -14.17
N TYR A 158 -30.05 -13.40 -13.35
CA TYR A 158 -29.88 -13.08 -11.93
C TYR A 158 -28.45 -12.67 -11.61
N ALA A 159 -28.31 -11.82 -10.57
CA ALA A 159 -26.99 -11.44 -10.06
C ALA A 159 -26.29 -12.64 -9.38
N PRO A 160 -25.05 -12.98 -9.76
CA PRO A 160 -24.33 -14.14 -9.23
C PRO A 160 -23.76 -13.91 -7.81
N PHE A 161 -23.57 -12.66 -7.40
CA PHE A 161 -23.09 -12.22 -6.09
C PHE A 161 -23.55 -10.80 -5.80
N ASP A 162 -23.35 -10.31 -4.56
CA ASP A 162 -23.63 -8.91 -4.20
C ASP A 162 -22.65 -7.98 -4.91
N GLY A 163 -23.15 -6.93 -5.58
CA GLY A 163 -22.28 -6.04 -6.34
C GLY A 163 -23.00 -4.88 -7.00
N TYR A 164 -22.29 -4.23 -7.91
CA TYR A 164 -22.76 -3.03 -8.60
C TYR A 164 -22.86 -3.26 -10.11
N VAL A 165 -23.89 -2.69 -10.72
CA VAL A 165 -24.02 -2.62 -12.18
C VAL A 165 -23.02 -1.58 -12.69
N LYS A 166 -21.98 -2.03 -13.43
CA LYS A 166 -21.02 -1.11 -14.05
C LYS A 166 -21.61 -0.43 -15.27
N ARG A 167 -22.28 -1.23 -16.12
CA ARG A 167 -22.85 -0.74 -17.38
C ARG A 167 -23.88 -1.74 -17.94
N ARG A 168 -25.03 -1.22 -18.39
CA ARG A 168 -25.94 -1.90 -19.32
C ARG A 168 -25.39 -1.74 -20.74
N ARG A 169 -25.40 -2.80 -21.52
CA ARG A 169 -24.88 -2.80 -22.90
C ARG A 169 -25.98 -2.67 -23.96
N PHE A 170 -27.22 -2.97 -23.59
CA PHE A 170 -28.39 -2.92 -24.46
C PHE A 170 -29.58 -2.33 -23.71
N ASP A 171 -30.46 -1.70 -24.49
CA ASP A 171 -31.73 -1.20 -24.02
C ASP A 171 -32.88 -2.06 -24.63
N PRO A 172 -33.90 -2.44 -23.83
CA PRO A 172 -35.07 -3.13 -24.34
C PRO A 172 -35.94 -2.23 -25.26
N PRO A 173 -36.59 -2.79 -26.28
CA PRO A 173 -36.51 -4.18 -26.72
C PRO A 173 -35.35 -4.39 -27.71
N THR A 174 -34.50 -5.40 -27.47
CA THR A 174 -33.38 -5.75 -28.35
C THR A 174 -33.25 -7.26 -28.46
N VAL A 175 -32.96 -7.79 -29.65
CA VAL A 175 -32.65 -9.22 -29.82
C VAL A 175 -31.20 -9.48 -29.44
N VAL A 176 -30.97 -10.43 -28.55
CA VAL A 176 -29.60 -10.81 -28.09
C VAL A 176 -29.34 -12.29 -28.39
N ALA A 177 -28.11 -12.58 -28.74
CA ALA A 177 -27.64 -13.96 -28.96
C ALA A 177 -27.23 -14.62 -27.63
N ALA A 178 -27.20 -15.93 -27.59
CA ALA A 178 -26.66 -16.68 -26.46
C ALA A 178 -25.19 -16.29 -26.21
N GLY A 179 -24.83 -16.04 -24.94
CA GLY A 179 -23.48 -15.63 -24.54
C GLY A 179 -23.14 -14.15 -24.79
N MET A 180 -24.04 -13.37 -25.39
CA MET A 180 -23.83 -11.93 -25.62
C MET A 180 -23.94 -11.16 -24.29
N PRO A 181 -22.90 -10.41 -23.86
CA PRO A 181 -22.93 -9.68 -22.59
C PRO A 181 -24.01 -8.58 -22.61
N VAL A 182 -24.95 -8.64 -21.67
CA VAL A 182 -26.03 -7.67 -21.50
C VAL A 182 -25.67 -6.64 -20.43
N ILE A 183 -25.11 -7.08 -19.33
CA ILE A 183 -24.75 -6.26 -18.19
C ILE A 183 -23.31 -6.57 -17.79
N THR A 184 -22.51 -5.53 -17.56
CA THR A 184 -21.21 -5.66 -16.89
C THR A 184 -21.42 -5.41 -15.40
N PHE A 185 -21.03 -6.37 -14.57
CA PHE A 185 -21.30 -6.41 -13.14
C PHE A 185 -20.01 -6.51 -12.34
N LEU A 186 -19.85 -5.67 -11.31
CA LEU A 186 -18.68 -5.60 -10.43
C LEU A 186 -18.98 -6.22 -9.09
N SER A 187 -18.03 -6.98 -8.53
CA SER A 187 -18.13 -7.45 -7.16
C SER A 187 -18.13 -6.28 -6.17
N GLY A 188 -19.11 -6.27 -5.27
CA GLY A 188 -19.20 -5.29 -4.18
C GLY A 188 -18.35 -5.64 -2.95
N LYS A 189 -17.74 -6.84 -2.92
CA LYS A 189 -16.96 -7.32 -1.77
C LYS A 189 -15.46 -7.26 -2.08
N ASN A 190 -14.70 -6.90 -1.04
CA ASN A 190 -13.23 -6.96 -1.04
C ASN A 190 -12.57 -6.23 -2.23
N PRO A 191 -12.70 -4.91 -2.34
CA PRO A 191 -11.97 -4.18 -3.38
C PRO A 191 -10.47 -4.43 -3.25
N GLU A 192 -9.78 -4.49 -4.38
CA GLU A 192 -8.35 -4.70 -4.49
C GLU A 192 -7.67 -3.39 -4.89
N VAL A 193 -6.41 -3.23 -4.52
CA VAL A 193 -5.57 -2.12 -4.98
C VAL A 193 -4.58 -2.67 -5.99
N GLU A 194 -4.62 -2.18 -7.21
CA GLU A 194 -3.68 -2.52 -8.26
C GLU A 194 -2.65 -1.41 -8.43
N LEU A 195 -1.37 -1.78 -8.45
CA LEU A 195 -0.26 -0.88 -8.77
C LEU A 195 0.67 -1.55 -9.78
N PHE A 196 1.51 -0.74 -10.39
CA PHE A 196 2.50 -1.19 -11.37
C PHE A 196 3.90 -0.85 -10.89
N ILE A 197 4.77 -1.84 -10.78
CA ILE A 197 6.15 -1.67 -10.34
C ILE A 197 7.14 -1.91 -11.49
N PRO A 198 8.27 -1.17 -11.55
CA PRO A 198 9.30 -1.39 -12.56
C PRO A 198 10.08 -2.67 -12.30
N ALA A 199 10.80 -3.15 -13.33
CA ALA A 199 11.61 -4.38 -13.26
C ALA A 199 12.65 -4.35 -12.13
N SER A 200 13.23 -3.19 -11.82
CA SER A 200 14.19 -3.02 -10.71
C SER A 200 13.57 -3.39 -9.36
N THR A 201 12.33 -2.97 -9.11
CA THR A 201 11.59 -3.32 -7.88
C THR A 201 11.11 -4.77 -7.92
N TYR A 202 10.67 -5.25 -9.10
CA TYR A 202 10.21 -6.64 -9.27
C TYR A 202 11.31 -7.67 -8.98
N ILE A 203 12.55 -7.43 -9.42
CA ILE A 203 13.69 -8.31 -9.13
C ILE A 203 13.91 -8.40 -7.62
N ARG A 204 13.81 -7.28 -6.93
CA ARG A 204 13.97 -7.15 -5.47
C ARG A 204 12.70 -7.44 -4.67
N ARG A 205 11.64 -8.02 -5.26
CA ARG A 205 10.34 -8.23 -4.60
C ARG A 205 10.40 -9.07 -3.32
N ARG A 206 11.45 -9.89 -3.13
CA ARG A 206 11.67 -10.65 -1.88
C ARG A 206 12.12 -9.78 -0.70
N GLU A 207 12.63 -8.59 -0.99
CA GLU A 207 13.05 -7.60 0.01
C GLU A 207 11.88 -6.70 0.44
N ILE A 208 10.71 -6.82 -0.19
CA ILE A 208 9.53 -6.06 0.20
C ILE A 208 9.07 -6.52 1.58
N ALA A 209 9.07 -5.59 2.53
CA ALA A 209 8.66 -5.84 3.91
C ALA A 209 7.16 -5.66 4.11
N SER A 210 6.58 -4.60 3.52
CA SER A 210 5.15 -4.29 3.67
C SER A 210 4.64 -3.36 2.56
N PHE A 211 3.31 -3.33 2.43
CA PHE A 211 2.58 -2.41 1.56
C PHE A 211 1.60 -1.61 2.40
N ALA A 212 1.49 -0.32 2.13
CA ALA A 212 0.48 0.54 2.75
C ALA A 212 -0.14 1.46 1.69
N ALA A 213 -1.47 1.58 1.69
CA ALA A 213 -2.17 2.55 0.84
C ALA A 213 -2.37 3.87 1.58
N VAL A 214 -2.18 4.96 0.86
CA VAL A 214 -2.53 6.31 1.28
C VAL A 214 -3.57 6.84 0.31
N PHE A 215 -4.73 7.26 0.84
CA PHE A 215 -5.80 7.86 0.08
C PHE A 215 -5.88 9.35 0.41
N ASP A 216 -6.04 10.21 -0.58
CA ASP A 216 -6.07 11.66 -0.41
C ASP A 216 -7.20 12.11 0.54
N PHE A 217 -8.33 11.40 0.56
CA PHE A 217 -9.48 11.70 1.41
C PHE A 217 -9.32 11.26 2.88
N LEU A 218 -8.27 10.49 3.21
CA LEU A 218 -7.99 9.99 4.58
C LEU A 218 -6.87 10.76 5.29
N GLN A 219 -6.55 11.99 4.86
CA GLN A 219 -5.58 12.88 5.53
C GLN A 219 -4.25 12.21 5.90
N GLY A 220 -3.71 11.39 5.00
CA GLY A 220 -2.40 10.73 5.20
C GLY A 220 -2.43 9.46 6.08
N GLN A 221 -3.61 8.95 6.45
CA GLN A 221 -3.71 7.68 7.15
C GLN A 221 -3.20 6.55 6.26
N LYS A 222 -2.22 5.78 6.77
CA LYS A 222 -1.66 4.61 6.08
C LYS A 222 -2.46 3.37 6.39
N ILE A 223 -2.96 2.72 5.35
CA ILE A 223 -3.76 1.50 5.46
C ILE A 223 -2.89 0.32 5.04
N PRO A 224 -2.60 -0.62 5.94
CA PRO A 224 -1.80 -1.79 5.59
C PRO A 224 -2.53 -2.65 4.54
N LEU A 225 -1.81 -3.05 3.50
CA LEU A 225 -2.32 -3.89 2.44
C LEU A 225 -1.68 -5.27 2.49
N ARG A 226 -2.43 -6.29 2.09
CA ARG A 226 -1.94 -7.66 1.98
C ARG A 226 -1.69 -8.03 0.52
N LEU A 227 -0.50 -8.54 0.21
CA LEU A 227 -0.18 -9.02 -1.12
C LEU A 227 -1.08 -10.19 -1.52
N LEU A 228 -1.74 -10.08 -2.67
CA LEU A 228 -2.52 -11.14 -3.29
C LEU A 228 -1.70 -11.81 -4.40
N HIS A 229 -1.20 -11.01 -5.34
CA HIS A 229 -0.56 -11.50 -6.53
C HIS A 229 0.42 -10.48 -7.11
N VAL A 230 1.48 -10.99 -7.72
CA VAL A 230 2.40 -10.21 -8.57
C VAL A 230 2.44 -10.91 -9.92
N ASP A 231 2.06 -10.22 -10.99
CA ASP A 231 2.11 -10.80 -12.32
C ASP A 231 3.54 -11.17 -12.71
N PRO A 232 3.78 -12.37 -13.24
CA PRO A 232 5.12 -12.80 -13.62
C PRO A 232 5.60 -12.17 -14.93
N SER A 233 4.71 -11.52 -15.69
CA SER A 233 4.98 -10.87 -16.97
C SER A 233 4.77 -9.38 -16.90
N ALA A 234 5.67 -8.63 -17.53
CA ALA A 234 5.51 -7.19 -17.67
C ALA A 234 4.48 -6.85 -18.75
N ASN A 235 3.77 -5.74 -18.55
CA ASN A 235 2.89 -5.16 -19.56
C ASN A 235 3.68 -4.43 -20.68
N ALA A 236 2.98 -3.83 -21.64
CA ALA A 236 3.59 -3.10 -22.76
C ALA A 236 4.51 -1.93 -22.32
N ASN A 237 4.33 -1.40 -21.11
CA ASN A 237 5.15 -0.34 -20.53
C ASN A 237 6.31 -0.89 -19.68
N GLN A 238 6.60 -2.20 -19.73
CA GLN A 238 7.64 -2.89 -18.96
C GLN A 238 7.42 -2.82 -17.44
N LEU A 239 6.16 -2.70 -17.01
CA LEU A 239 5.77 -2.67 -15.61
C LEU A 239 5.07 -3.99 -15.23
N TYR A 240 5.31 -4.44 -13.99
CA TYR A 240 4.69 -5.63 -13.43
C TYR A 240 3.50 -5.23 -12.56
N ALA A 241 2.35 -5.85 -12.81
CA ALA A 241 1.15 -5.59 -12.00
C ALA A 241 1.25 -6.31 -10.65
N VAL A 242 0.90 -5.58 -9.59
CA VAL A 242 0.80 -6.08 -8.22
C VAL A 242 -0.60 -5.84 -7.72
N ARG A 243 -1.26 -6.88 -7.23
CA ARG A 243 -2.60 -6.81 -6.63
C ARG A 243 -2.53 -7.02 -5.13
N LEU A 244 -3.16 -6.11 -4.42
CA LEU A 244 -3.15 -6.05 -2.96
C LEU A 244 -4.60 -6.03 -2.45
N ALA A 245 -4.87 -6.76 -1.36
CA ALA A 245 -6.17 -6.73 -0.69
C ALA A 245 -6.20 -5.61 0.35
N LEU A 246 -7.31 -4.88 0.36
CA LEU A 246 -7.68 -4.01 1.47
C LEU A 246 -8.16 -4.86 2.67
N PRO A 247 -7.92 -4.40 3.91
CA PRO A 247 -8.43 -5.11 5.10
C PRO A 247 -9.96 -5.08 5.14
N VAL A 248 -10.57 -6.21 5.47
CA VAL A 248 -12.04 -6.43 5.44
C VAL A 248 -12.80 -5.58 6.47
N ASN A 249 -12.14 -5.15 7.55
CA ASN A 249 -12.78 -4.45 8.68
C ASN A 249 -12.57 -2.93 8.67
N THR A 250 -12.11 -2.36 7.59
CA THR A 250 -11.93 -0.91 7.49
C THR A 250 -13.20 -0.31 6.90
N GLU A 251 -13.82 0.63 7.61
CA GLU A 251 -14.93 1.48 7.13
C GLU A 251 -14.50 2.42 5.98
N ILE A 252 -13.52 1.98 5.21
CA ILE A 252 -13.03 2.73 4.07
C ILE A 252 -14.01 2.50 2.93
N ALA A 253 -14.74 3.55 2.58
CA ALA A 253 -15.59 3.58 1.40
C ALA A 253 -14.75 3.61 0.10
N ALA A 254 -13.75 2.71 -0.02
CA ALA A 254 -12.94 2.61 -1.23
C ALA A 254 -13.76 1.94 -2.33
N THR A 255 -14.19 2.72 -3.30
CA THR A 255 -14.94 2.22 -4.46
C THR A 255 -14.01 1.98 -5.64
N PRO A 256 -14.29 0.98 -6.50
CA PRO A 256 -13.55 0.75 -7.72
C PRO A 256 -13.45 2.01 -8.58
N GLY A 257 -12.25 2.33 -9.02
CA GLY A 257 -11.97 3.54 -9.80
C GLY A 257 -11.26 4.65 -9.02
N MET A 258 -11.24 4.60 -7.69
CA MET A 258 -10.49 5.56 -6.86
C MET A 258 -8.99 5.39 -7.04
N ASN A 259 -8.26 6.52 -6.98
CA ASN A 259 -6.81 6.53 -6.96
C ASN A 259 -6.30 6.42 -5.52
N ALA A 260 -5.13 5.83 -5.39
CA ALA A 260 -4.38 5.72 -4.14
C ALA A 260 -2.89 5.82 -4.44
N THR A 261 -2.09 6.18 -3.47
CA THR A 261 -0.64 5.99 -3.50
C THR A 261 -0.30 4.79 -2.62
N VAL A 262 0.48 3.85 -3.15
CA VAL A 262 0.95 2.71 -2.36
C VAL A 262 2.41 2.91 -2.01
N GLU A 263 2.68 2.95 -0.71
CA GLU A 263 4.02 2.90 -0.15
C GLU A 263 4.47 1.44 -0.07
N VAL A 264 5.59 1.15 -0.70
CA VAL A 264 6.26 -0.15 -0.68
C VAL A 264 7.50 -0.03 0.18
N ALA A 265 7.48 -0.60 1.38
CA ALA A 265 8.63 -0.62 2.27
C ALA A 265 9.59 -1.74 1.85
N MET A 266 10.81 -1.37 1.44
CA MET A 266 11.87 -2.31 1.06
C MET A 266 12.78 -2.54 2.25
N ARG A 267 13.01 -3.80 2.63
CA ARG A 267 14.00 -4.17 3.64
C ARG A 267 15.41 -3.91 3.08
N GLN A 268 16.21 -3.17 3.80
CA GLN A 268 17.64 -3.10 3.51
C GLN A 268 18.37 -4.20 4.28
N GLU A 269 19.19 -4.99 3.58
CA GLU A 269 20.17 -5.89 4.19
C GLU A 269 21.41 -5.10 4.60
N THR A 270 21.25 -4.05 5.40
CA THR A 270 22.42 -3.32 5.90
C THR A 270 22.64 -3.77 7.34
N GLU A 271 23.86 -4.20 7.63
CA GLU A 271 24.38 -4.36 9.00
C GLU A 271 24.07 -3.10 9.80
N ALA A 272 23.89 -3.21 11.10
CA ALA A 272 23.39 -2.19 12.01
C ALA A 272 23.86 -0.77 11.65
N SER A 273 23.13 -0.09 10.79
CA SER A 273 23.39 1.28 10.40
C SER A 273 22.66 2.24 11.33
N VAL A 274 23.25 3.39 11.57
CA VAL A 274 22.68 4.41 12.44
C VAL A 274 22.32 5.66 11.65
N GLU A 275 21.35 6.39 12.11
CA GLU A 275 20.89 7.63 11.51
C GLU A 275 21.30 8.83 12.36
N ILE A 276 21.86 9.85 11.71
CA ILE A 276 22.27 11.10 12.33
C ILE A 276 21.83 12.29 11.47
N PRO A 277 21.64 13.49 12.04
CA PRO A 277 21.49 14.70 11.24
C PRO A 277 22.74 14.96 10.38
N ALA A 278 22.55 15.25 9.09
CA ALA A 278 23.65 15.51 8.15
C ALA A 278 24.52 16.72 8.60
N SER A 279 23.96 17.64 9.40
CA SER A 279 24.68 18.76 10.00
C SER A 279 25.76 18.35 11.01
N ALA A 280 25.74 17.10 11.50
CA ALA A 280 26.79 16.55 12.36
C ALA A 280 28.05 16.16 11.59
N LEU A 281 27.95 15.99 10.27
CA LEU A 281 29.05 15.59 9.42
C LEU A 281 29.96 16.78 9.07
N PHE A 282 31.28 16.58 9.14
CA PHE A 282 32.22 17.51 8.62
C PHE A 282 33.41 16.80 7.94
N SER A 283 34.12 17.51 7.07
CA SER A 283 35.31 17.00 6.38
C SER A 283 36.51 17.86 6.76
N ASN A 284 37.67 17.25 6.85
CA ASN A 284 38.93 17.93 7.19
C ASN A 284 39.89 18.07 5.99
N GLY A 285 39.33 18.13 4.76
CA GLY A 285 40.15 18.29 3.53
C GLY A 285 40.71 16.99 2.94
N ASP A 286 40.58 15.88 3.63
CA ASP A 286 41.04 14.54 3.23
C ASP A 286 39.98 13.70 2.50
N LYS A 287 38.84 14.31 2.14
CA LYS A 287 37.66 13.66 1.54
C LYS A 287 36.99 12.58 2.44
N MET A 288 37.37 12.54 3.71
CA MET A 288 36.76 11.64 4.69
C MET A 288 35.72 12.39 5.51
N SER A 289 34.69 11.66 5.94
CA SER A 289 33.64 12.20 6.80
C SER A 289 33.94 11.92 8.26
N TYR A 290 33.68 12.89 9.09
CA TYR A 290 33.91 12.83 10.53
C TYR A 290 32.71 13.35 11.29
N VAL A 291 32.62 12.92 12.58
CA VAL A 291 31.66 13.44 13.58
C VAL A 291 32.43 13.75 14.88
N TRP A 292 31.84 14.62 15.70
CA TRP A 292 32.32 14.87 17.06
C TRP A 292 31.51 14.04 18.06
N ILE A 293 32.18 13.08 18.73
CA ILE A 293 31.57 12.30 19.83
C ILE A 293 31.68 13.12 21.10
N TYR A 294 30.57 13.33 21.80
CA TYR A 294 30.56 13.98 23.10
C TYR A 294 30.76 12.95 24.21
N ARG A 295 31.82 13.14 25.01
CA ARG A 295 32.18 12.26 26.12
C ARG A 295 31.55 12.70 27.44
N GLN A 296 31.50 11.79 28.42
CA GLN A 296 30.91 12.06 29.73
C GLN A 296 31.66 13.14 30.53
N ASP A 297 32.96 13.33 30.26
CA ASP A 297 33.82 14.34 30.89
C ASP A 297 33.63 15.77 30.32
N GLY A 298 32.71 15.93 29.36
CA GLY A 298 32.44 17.20 28.69
C GLY A 298 33.37 17.53 27.54
N THR A 299 34.26 16.61 27.17
CA THR A 299 35.18 16.78 26.01
C THR A 299 34.59 16.15 24.74
N ILE A 300 35.11 16.56 23.60
CA ILE A 300 34.77 15.99 22.30
C ILE A 300 35.96 15.26 21.69
N ALA A 301 35.65 14.20 20.94
CA ALA A 301 36.62 13.45 20.17
C ALA A 301 36.15 13.30 18.73
N ARG A 302 37.06 13.50 17.79
CA ARG A 302 36.83 13.29 16.38
C ARG A 302 36.80 11.79 16.10
N ARG A 303 35.74 11.35 15.34
CA ARG A 303 35.66 9.96 14.88
C ARG A 303 35.36 9.95 13.39
N ARG A 304 36.11 9.14 12.65
CA ARG A 304 35.83 8.86 11.24
C ARG A 304 34.58 7.99 11.14
N VAL A 305 33.75 8.31 10.15
CA VAL A 305 32.51 7.57 9.85
C VAL A 305 32.41 7.26 8.36
N GLU A 306 31.75 6.15 8.04
CA GLU A 306 31.45 5.79 6.67
C GLU A 306 29.98 6.13 6.39
N VAL A 307 29.74 7.10 5.49
CA VAL A 307 28.40 7.55 5.11
C VAL A 307 27.88 6.65 4.02
N ALA A 308 26.83 5.86 4.33
CA ALA A 308 26.15 5.00 3.36
C ALA A 308 25.23 5.81 2.43
N ARG A 309 24.46 6.76 3.00
CA ARG A 309 23.49 7.57 2.24
C ARG A 309 23.24 8.92 2.91
N LEU A 310 22.97 9.92 2.08
CA LEU A 310 22.41 11.22 2.50
C LEU A 310 20.94 11.26 2.06
N HIS A 311 20.05 11.62 2.98
CA HIS A 311 18.62 11.71 2.74
C HIS A 311 18.20 13.15 2.43
N THR A 312 17.10 13.31 1.71
CA THR A 312 16.55 14.63 1.33
C THR A 312 15.91 15.38 2.50
N ASP A 313 15.60 14.68 3.59
CA ASP A 313 15.07 15.24 4.84
C ASP A 313 16.14 15.85 5.75
N GLY A 314 17.41 15.83 5.32
CA GLY A 314 18.54 16.37 6.08
C GLY A 314 19.18 15.38 7.08
N THR A 315 18.86 14.09 6.97
CA THR A 315 19.51 13.02 7.75
C THR A 315 20.57 12.28 6.92
N ALA A 316 21.45 11.54 7.58
CA ALA A 316 22.46 10.70 6.97
C ALA A 316 22.48 9.32 7.63
N THR A 317 22.51 8.26 6.81
CA THR A 317 22.75 6.88 7.28
C THR A 317 24.25 6.62 7.31
N ILE A 318 24.75 6.16 8.45
CA ILE A 318 26.15 5.79 8.69
C ILE A 318 26.25 4.28 8.71
N ALA A 319 27.11 3.74 7.84
CA ALA A 319 27.34 2.30 7.75
C ALA A 319 28.32 1.79 8.82
N ASP A 320 29.34 2.59 9.15
CA ASP A 320 30.36 2.22 10.13
C ASP A 320 30.90 3.44 10.87
N GLY A 321 31.43 3.21 12.08
CA GLY A 321 32.07 4.23 12.91
C GLY A 321 31.21 4.81 14.03
N LEU A 322 29.90 4.49 14.11
CA LEU A 322 28.99 4.93 15.18
C LEU A 322 28.14 3.79 15.72
N ASN A 323 27.86 3.83 17.03
CA ASN A 323 26.92 2.92 17.67
C ASN A 323 25.66 3.67 18.13
N GLU A 324 24.54 2.93 18.20
CA GLU A 324 23.31 3.44 18.78
C GLU A 324 23.52 3.92 20.22
N GLY A 325 22.90 5.05 20.58
CA GLY A 325 22.99 5.63 21.92
C GLY A 325 24.22 6.53 22.16
N GLU A 326 25.20 6.56 21.24
CA GLU A 326 26.30 7.52 21.34
C GLU A 326 25.81 8.96 21.18
N ARG A 327 26.45 9.89 21.89
CA ARG A 327 26.10 11.31 21.83
C ARG A 327 27.03 12.04 20.90
N ILE A 328 26.49 12.76 19.92
CA ILE A 328 27.26 13.48 18.90
C ILE A 328 26.88 14.96 18.89
N VAL A 329 27.82 15.80 18.45
CA VAL A 329 27.58 17.23 18.23
C VAL A 329 26.91 17.42 16.87
N VAL A 330 25.76 18.07 16.82
CA VAL A 330 24.97 18.29 15.60
C VAL A 330 24.96 19.73 15.10
N ALA A 331 25.45 20.68 15.91
CA ALA A 331 25.59 22.08 15.49
C ALA A 331 26.88 22.70 16.05
N GLY A 332 27.52 23.56 15.24
CA GLY A 332 28.78 24.21 15.58
C GLY A 332 30.03 23.41 15.20
N VAL A 333 29.90 22.29 14.48
CA VAL A 333 30.94 21.28 14.22
C VAL A 333 32.23 21.81 13.58
N HIS A 334 32.17 22.86 12.74
CA HIS A 334 33.31 23.40 11.98
C HIS A 334 34.27 24.27 12.81
N LYS A 335 33.89 24.68 14.04
CA LYS A 335 34.72 25.55 14.92
C LYS A 335 35.34 24.79 16.08
N LEU A 336 35.18 23.48 16.11
CA LEU A 336 35.65 22.63 17.21
C LEU A 336 37.01 22.01 16.91
N THR A 337 37.75 21.74 17.98
CA THR A 337 39.07 21.09 17.94
C THR A 337 39.07 19.84 18.80
N GLU A 338 39.96 18.89 18.48
CA GLU A 338 40.10 17.63 19.20
C GLU A 338 40.41 17.87 20.69
N GLY A 339 39.66 17.17 21.57
CA GLY A 339 39.82 17.29 23.03
C GLY A 339 39.23 18.56 23.65
N GLN A 340 38.60 19.44 22.88
CA GLN A 340 38.00 20.67 23.39
C GLN A 340 36.84 20.36 24.36
N ARG A 341 36.79 21.13 25.47
CA ARG A 341 35.67 21.06 26.39
C ARG A 341 34.51 21.88 25.86
N VAL A 342 33.31 21.28 25.79
CA VAL A 342 32.08 21.90 25.31
C VAL A 342 30.93 21.65 26.29
N ALA A 343 29.92 22.51 26.25
CA ALA A 343 28.70 22.32 27.05
C ALA A 343 27.49 22.19 26.15
N PRO A 344 26.49 21.36 26.55
CA PRO A 344 25.24 21.25 25.82
C PRO A 344 24.48 22.58 25.82
N LEU A 345 23.93 22.95 24.67
CA LEU A 345 23.00 24.07 24.59
C LEU A 345 21.75 23.72 25.44
N PRO A 346 21.32 24.61 26.34
CA PRO A 346 20.08 24.37 27.08
C PRO A 346 18.90 24.24 26.11
N ALA A 347 17.94 23.40 26.47
CA ALA A 347 16.71 23.26 25.69
C ALA A 347 16.03 24.64 25.51
N PRO A 348 15.44 24.95 24.33
CA PRO A 348 14.74 26.20 24.13
C PRO A 348 13.65 26.36 25.18
N SER A 349 13.65 27.47 25.90
CA SER A 349 12.59 27.81 26.86
C SER A 349 11.31 28.11 26.09
N LYS A 350 10.12 27.83 26.68
CA LYS A 350 8.80 28.07 26.07
C LYS A 350 8.56 29.56 25.68
N THR A 351 9.44 30.45 26.02
CA THR A 351 9.39 31.89 25.69
C THR A 351 10.16 32.24 24.42
N ASN A 352 10.86 31.32 23.80
CA ASN A 352 11.64 31.55 22.57
C ASN A 352 11.09 30.69 21.42
N GLU A 353 9.81 30.87 21.11
CA GLU A 353 9.17 30.26 19.92
C GLU A 353 9.49 31.06 18.65
N GLY A 354 10.71 31.20 18.28
CA GLY A 354 11.02 31.99 17.08
C GLY A 354 12.45 31.89 16.57
N GLY A 355 13.35 31.36 17.35
CA GLY A 355 14.72 31.03 16.87
C GLY A 355 15.50 32.23 16.28
N LEU A 356 15.17 33.45 16.61
CA LEU A 356 15.91 34.64 16.23
C LEU A 356 16.70 35.14 17.44
N LEU A 357 17.90 34.60 17.57
CA LEU A 357 19.13 35.26 18.06
C LEU A 357 20.32 34.55 17.49
#